data_863fb9c932927d768d2330d244e40cfe
#
_entry.id   863fb9c932927d768d2330d244e40cfe
#
_cell.length_a   1.000
_cell.length_b   1.000
_cell.length_c   1.000
_cell.angle_alpha   90.00
_cell.angle_beta   90.00
_cell.angle_gamma   90.00
#
_symmetry.space_group_name_H-M   'P 1'
#
loop_
_entity.id
_entity.type
_entity.pdbx_description
1 polymer ?
#
loop_
_entity_poly.entity_id
_entity_poly.type
_entity_poly.pdbx_seq_one_letter_code
_entity_poly.pdbx_strand_id
1 'polypeptide(L)'
;MASLSLKNIYKVYPNGFNAVKDFNLEIEDKEFIIFVGPSGCGKSTTLRMIAGLEDISSGELWIGDKLVNDVEPKDRDIAMVFQNYALYPHMSVYDNMAFGLKLRKVPKEKIDKAVHEAAKILDIEHLLDRKPKALSGGQRQRVAMGRAIVREPKVFLMDEPLSNLDAKLRVQMRVEISKLHQRLQTTIIYVTHDQTEAMTLCTRIVVMKDGNIQQVDTPQNLYDKPCNLFVAGFMGMPPMNFIDCKVVKSGADVLLMFGSHSIKVPDSKAERLIALDAIDKEVVLGIRPEDIHDEQLFIESSPESVIDARINIYEMLGAEVYLYFTIDQFDITARVNARTTARPGDTVQFAFDLSKIHIFDKETEEILVN
;
A
#
# COMPACT_ATOMS: atom_id res chain seq x y z
N MET A 1 6.97 16.32 18.40
CA MET A 1 6.86 15.06 17.69
C MET A 1 8.12 14.91 16.88
N ALA A 2 8.30 13.93 16.04
CA ALA A 2 9.63 13.75 15.46
C ALA A 2 9.55 13.28 14.00
N SER A 3 10.42 13.84 13.17
CA SER A 3 10.81 13.28 11.87
C SER A 3 11.66 12.04 12.04
N LEU A 4 11.76 11.21 11.01
CA LEU A 4 12.70 10.11 10.96
C LEU A 4 13.53 10.21 9.69
N SER A 5 14.81 9.83 9.80
CA SER A 5 15.71 9.71 8.65
C SER A 5 16.41 8.36 8.70
N LEU A 6 16.21 7.57 7.64
CA LEU A 6 16.85 6.29 7.42
C LEU A 6 17.84 6.48 6.28
N LYS A 7 19.14 6.28 6.55
CA LYS A 7 20.22 6.54 5.58
C LYS A 7 21.02 5.27 5.35
N ASN A 8 20.96 4.76 4.12
CA ASN A 8 21.68 3.57 3.68
C ASN A 8 21.53 2.39 4.65
N ILE A 9 20.30 2.14 5.11
CA ILE A 9 20.01 1.07 6.06
C ILE A 9 20.09 -0.28 5.38
N TYR A 10 20.86 -1.17 5.98
CA TYR A 10 20.96 -2.58 5.59
C TYR A 10 20.63 -3.48 6.78
N LYS A 11 20.02 -4.62 6.46
CA LYS A 11 19.85 -5.74 7.39
C LYS A 11 20.32 -7.03 6.75
N VAL A 12 21.41 -7.58 7.27
CA VAL A 12 21.95 -8.88 6.89
C VAL A 12 21.85 -9.81 8.09
N TYR A 13 21.17 -10.94 7.93
CA TYR A 13 21.09 -11.97 8.98
C TYR A 13 22.34 -12.85 9.00
N PRO A 14 22.62 -13.57 10.11
CA PRO A 14 23.81 -14.43 10.23
C PRO A 14 23.94 -15.52 9.17
N ASN A 15 22.82 -15.93 8.57
CA ASN A 15 22.80 -16.90 7.45
C ASN A 15 23.12 -16.28 6.09
N GLY A 16 23.50 -15.00 6.04
CA GLY A 16 23.80 -14.27 4.81
C GLY A 16 22.58 -13.69 4.08
N PHE A 17 21.37 -13.92 4.59
CA PHE A 17 20.16 -13.36 3.97
C PHE A 17 20.09 -11.83 4.18
N ASN A 18 20.05 -11.10 3.07
CA ASN A 18 19.96 -9.64 3.05
C ASN A 18 18.48 -9.20 2.98
N ALA A 19 17.89 -8.94 4.14
CA ALA A 19 16.46 -8.66 4.29
C ALA A 19 16.08 -7.22 3.96
N VAL A 20 17.01 -6.27 4.12
CA VAL A 20 16.82 -4.84 3.77
C VAL A 20 18.12 -4.34 3.15
N LYS A 21 17.99 -3.64 2.02
CA LYS A 21 19.11 -3.24 1.18
C LYS A 21 18.99 -1.76 0.84
N ASP A 22 20.02 -1.00 1.15
CA ASP A 22 20.13 0.42 0.81
C ASP A 22 18.84 1.22 1.03
N PHE A 23 18.21 1.01 2.19
CA PHE A 23 16.92 1.62 2.48
C PHE A 23 17.14 3.07 2.90
N ASN A 24 16.71 3.99 2.03
CA ASN A 24 16.81 5.43 2.21
C ASN A 24 15.41 6.04 2.26
N LEU A 25 15.07 6.73 3.37
CA LEU A 25 13.76 7.31 3.55
C LEU A 25 13.80 8.47 4.54
N GLU A 26 13.27 9.62 4.13
CA GLU A 26 12.98 10.74 5.00
C GLU A 26 11.47 10.75 5.30
N ILE A 27 11.11 10.80 6.58
CA ILE A 27 9.74 10.88 7.08
C ILE A 27 9.58 12.18 7.86
N GLU A 28 8.65 12.99 7.45
CA GLU A 28 8.40 14.27 8.09
C GLU A 28 7.65 14.15 9.41
N ASP A 29 7.73 15.17 10.25
CA ASP A 29 6.94 15.21 11.48
C ASP A 29 5.45 15.19 11.15
N LYS A 30 4.68 14.39 11.90
CA LYS A 30 3.23 14.17 11.73
C LYS A 30 2.82 13.45 10.46
N GLU A 31 3.76 12.90 9.72
CA GLU A 31 3.46 12.12 8.53
C GLU A 31 2.88 10.75 8.89
N PHE A 32 1.93 10.28 8.08
CA PHE A 32 1.44 8.91 8.13
C PHE A 32 1.96 8.15 6.92
N ILE A 33 2.95 7.30 7.12
CA ILE A 33 3.58 6.53 6.05
C ILE A 33 3.25 5.04 6.19
N ILE A 34 3.00 4.38 5.07
CA ILE A 34 2.70 2.95 5.03
C ILE A 34 3.75 2.19 4.22
N PHE A 35 4.27 1.09 4.75
CA PHE A 35 5.11 0.14 4.02
C PHE A 35 4.24 -0.98 3.49
N VAL A 36 4.27 -1.20 2.17
CA VAL A 36 3.56 -2.29 1.48
C VAL A 36 4.51 -3.11 0.62
N GLY A 37 4.10 -4.32 0.29
CA GLY A 37 4.87 -5.22 -0.56
C GLY A 37 4.55 -6.68 -0.25
N PRO A 38 5.07 -7.63 -1.04
CA PRO A 38 4.89 -9.06 -0.83
C PRO A 38 5.39 -9.54 0.54
N SER A 39 4.96 -10.73 0.95
CA SER A 39 5.48 -11.36 2.17
C SER A 39 6.99 -11.56 2.06
N GLY A 40 7.73 -11.24 3.13
CA GLY A 40 9.18 -11.40 3.16
C GLY A 40 10.00 -10.27 2.51
N CYS A 41 9.39 -9.21 1.97
CA CYS A 41 10.13 -8.10 1.33
C CYS A 41 10.83 -7.12 2.31
N GLY A 42 10.81 -7.36 3.62
CA GLY A 42 11.57 -6.57 4.59
C GLY A 42 10.75 -5.57 5.43
N LYS A 43 9.44 -5.38 5.21
CA LYS A 43 8.60 -4.39 5.92
C LYS A 43 8.67 -4.47 7.45
N SER A 44 8.29 -5.62 8.02
CA SER A 44 8.31 -5.81 9.48
C SER A 44 9.74 -5.80 10.04
N THR A 45 10.73 -6.23 9.26
CA THR A 45 12.14 -6.11 9.62
C THR A 45 12.55 -4.65 9.76
N THR A 46 12.21 -3.81 8.79
CA THR A 46 12.48 -2.36 8.81
C THR A 46 11.75 -1.70 10.00
N LEU A 47 10.46 -2.04 10.20
CA LEU A 47 9.70 -1.53 11.34
C LEU A 47 10.35 -1.90 12.69
N ARG A 48 10.84 -3.15 12.82
CA ARG A 48 11.52 -3.63 14.04
C ARG A 48 12.88 -2.99 14.24
N MET A 49 13.62 -2.69 13.17
CA MET A 49 14.86 -1.89 13.28
C MET A 49 14.57 -0.47 13.79
N ILE A 50 13.50 0.17 13.32
CA ILE A 50 13.06 1.48 13.83
C ILE A 50 12.68 1.36 15.33
N ALA A 51 12.03 0.27 15.71
CA ALA A 51 11.66 -0.01 17.09
C ALA A 51 12.86 -0.34 18.00
N GLY A 52 14.03 -0.68 17.46
CA GLY A 52 15.17 -1.20 18.19
C GLY A 52 14.98 -2.64 18.66
N LEU A 53 14.05 -3.36 18.06
CA LEU A 53 13.79 -4.79 18.32
C LEU A 53 14.59 -5.69 17.38
N GLU A 54 15.26 -5.11 16.41
CA GLU A 54 16.15 -5.75 15.45
C GLU A 54 17.33 -4.83 15.20
N ASP A 55 18.56 -5.39 15.18
CA ASP A 55 19.77 -4.62 14.98
C ASP A 55 19.90 -4.19 13.51
N ILE A 56 20.39 -2.97 13.30
CA ILE A 56 20.79 -2.44 12.01
C ILE A 56 22.19 -2.98 11.69
N SER A 57 22.38 -3.60 10.50
CA SER A 57 23.70 -4.12 10.10
C SER A 57 24.64 -3.01 9.64
N SER A 58 24.14 -2.02 8.93
CA SER A 58 24.87 -0.79 8.55
C SER A 58 23.88 0.32 8.18
N GLY A 59 24.36 1.56 8.11
CA GLY A 59 23.59 2.76 7.89
C GLY A 59 23.22 3.48 9.18
N GLU A 60 22.43 4.54 9.08
CA GLU A 60 22.08 5.41 10.20
C GLU A 60 20.58 5.60 10.31
N LEU A 61 20.04 5.44 11.51
CA LEU A 61 18.64 5.73 11.85
C LEU A 61 18.59 6.91 12.82
N TRP A 62 17.91 7.96 12.41
CA TRP A 62 17.68 9.16 13.22
C TRP A 62 16.20 9.29 13.57
N ILE A 63 15.91 9.69 14.81
CA ILE A 63 14.58 10.10 15.27
C ILE A 63 14.71 11.54 15.80
N GLY A 64 14.15 12.50 15.06
CA GLY A 64 14.49 13.91 15.24
C GLY A 64 15.99 14.12 15.03
N ASP A 65 16.64 14.82 15.96
CA ASP A 65 18.09 15.10 15.90
C ASP A 65 18.97 14.03 16.57
N LYS A 66 18.38 12.86 16.94
CA LYS A 66 19.08 11.81 17.69
C LYS A 66 19.35 10.59 16.82
N LEU A 67 20.62 10.21 16.66
CA LEU A 67 21.02 8.90 16.12
C LEU A 67 20.62 7.82 17.13
N VAL A 68 19.86 6.80 16.69
CA VAL A 68 19.26 5.81 17.61
C VAL A 68 19.70 4.37 17.34
N ASN A 69 20.72 4.14 16.51
CA ASN A 69 21.19 2.78 16.20
C ASN A 69 21.42 1.96 17.47
N ASP A 70 22.16 2.50 18.44
CA ASP A 70 22.54 1.83 19.69
C ASP A 70 21.63 2.20 20.88
N VAL A 71 20.50 2.88 20.62
CA VAL A 71 19.56 3.27 21.67
C VAL A 71 18.55 2.15 21.92
N GLU A 72 18.43 1.76 23.19
CA GLU A 72 17.47 0.74 23.63
C GLU A 72 16.01 1.11 23.26
N PRO A 73 15.15 0.14 22.92
CA PRO A 73 13.74 0.39 22.53
C PRO A 73 12.96 1.27 23.50
N LYS A 74 13.20 1.11 24.81
CA LYS A 74 12.51 1.89 25.87
C LYS A 74 12.86 3.38 25.86
N ASP A 75 14.04 3.75 25.28
CA ASP A 75 14.60 5.10 25.29
C ASP A 75 14.50 5.80 23.92
N ARG A 76 13.86 5.15 22.92
CA ARG A 76 13.62 5.72 21.57
C ARG A 76 12.39 6.62 21.48
N ASP A 77 11.60 6.70 22.55
CA ASP A 77 10.38 7.51 22.61
C ASP A 77 9.31 7.13 21.56
N ILE A 78 9.22 5.84 21.30
CA ILE A 78 8.30 5.22 20.36
C ILE A 78 7.26 4.33 21.05
N ALA A 79 6.14 4.05 20.39
CA ALA A 79 5.20 3.02 20.80
C ALA A 79 4.91 2.09 19.63
N MET A 80 4.81 0.79 19.88
CA MET A 80 4.53 -0.21 18.87
C MET A 80 3.25 -0.98 19.17
N VAL A 81 2.40 -1.13 18.15
CA VAL A 81 1.24 -2.01 18.14
C VAL A 81 1.59 -3.22 17.29
N PHE A 82 1.53 -4.41 17.91
CA PHE A 82 1.86 -5.68 17.25
C PHE A 82 0.63 -6.31 16.60
N GLN A 83 0.83 -7.14 15.61
CA GLN A 83 -0.19 -7.90 14.90
C GLN A 83 -1.09 -8.73 15.83
N ASN A 84 -0.53 -9.32 16.88
CA ASN A 84 -1.26 -10.12 17.87
C ASN A 84 -1.73 -9.30 19.08
N TYR A 85 -1.69 -7.95 18.99
CA TYR A 85 -2.03 -6.98 20.05
C TYR A 85 -1.14 -7.05 21.29
N ALA A 86 -0.51 -8.18 21.60
CA ALA A 86 0.37 -8.43 22.73
C ALA A 86 -0.18 -7.91 24.08
N LEU A 87 -1.49 -8.10 24.34
CA LEU A 87 -2.12 -7.71 25.60
C LEU A 87 -1.76 -8.70 26.70
N TYR A 88 -1.58 -8.21 27.93
CA TYR A 88 -1.37 -9.03 29.09
C TYR A 88 -2.71 -9.66 29.53
N PRO A 89 -2.91 -10.98 29.40
CA PRO A 89 -4.23 -11.61 29.53
C PRO A 89 -4.78 -11.60 30.99
N HIS A 90 -3.89 -11.51 31.97
CA HIS A 90 -4.23 -11.48 33.40
C HIS A 90 -4.60 -10.09 33.90
N MET A 91 -4.24 -9.04 33.20
CA MET A 91 -4.50 -7.63 33.52
C MET A 91 -5.85 -7.17 32.99
N SER A 92 -6.48 -6.20 33.64
CA SER A 92 -7.63 -5.47 33.12
C SER A 92 -7.25 -4.61 31.92
N VAL A 93 -8.23 -4.06 31.20
CA VAL A 93 -8.00 -3.05 30.14
C VAL A 93 -7.26 -1.87 30.73
N TYR A 94 -7.73 -1.33 31.87
CA TYR A 94 -7.06 -0.24 32.57
C TYR A 94 -5.59 -0.58 32.86
N ASP A 95 -5.32 -1.75 33.44
CA ASP A 95 -3.96 -2.15 33.78
C ASP A 95 -3.06 -2.36 32.57
N ASN A 96 -3.60 -2.90 31.47
CA ASN A 96 -2.88 -3.00 30.20
C ASN A 96 -2.46 -1.62 29.68
N MET A 97 -3.35 -0.64 29.72
CA MET A 97 -3.05 0.72 29.28
C MET A 97 -2.07 1.43 30.24
N ALA A 98 -2.28 1.28 31.53
CA ALA A 98 -1.48 1.92 32.59
C ALA A 98 -0.05 1.34 32.72
N PHE A 99 0.20 0.11 32.23
CA PHE A 99 1.39 -0.67 32.54
C PHE A 99 2.70 0.09 32.25
N GLY A 100 2.84 0.67 31.07
CA GLY A 100 4.05 1.41 30.69
C GLY A 100 4.32 2.64 31.57
N LEU A 101 3.26 3.33 31.99
CA LEU A 101 3.37 4.49 32.90
C LEU A 101 3.72 4.07 34.33
N LYS A 102 3.17 2.92 34.81
CA LYS A 102 3.50 2.34 36.12
C LYS A 102 4.98 1.97 36.18
N LEU A 103 5.53 1.36 35.11
CA LEU A 103 6.97 1.03 35.06
C LEU A 103 7.86 2.28 35.10
N ARG A 104 7.42 3.38 34.51
CA ARG A 104 8.11 4.69 34.59
C ARG A 104 7.88 5.44 35.90
N LYS A 105 7.19 4.83 36.88
CA LYS A 105 6.87 5.41 38.18
C LYS A 105 6.12 6.75 38.10
N VAL A 106 5.28 6.92 37.07
CA VAL A 106 4.42 8.11 36.95
C VAL A 106 3.42 8.14 38.12
N PRO A 107 3.10 9.30 38.70
CA PRO A 107 2.10 9.41 39.74
C PRO A 107 0.73 8.86 39.33
N LYS A 108 0.05 8.16 40.31
CA LYS A 108 -1.24 7.47 40.03
C LYS A 108 -2.29 8.38 39.43
N GLU A 109 -2.42 9.61 39.90
CA GLU A 109 -3.40 10.57 39.40
C GLU A 109 -3.17 10.92 37.92
N LYS A 110 -1.90 11.04 37.49
CA LYS A 110 -1.54 11.29 36.11
C LYS A 110 -1.80 10.06 35.24
N ILE A 111 -1.54 8.85 35.75
CA ILE A 111 -1.85 7.61 35.06
C ILE A 111 -3.36 7.51 34.83
N ASP A 112 -4.15 7.74 35.88
CA ASP A 112 -5.62 7.64 35.82
C ASP A 112 -6.18 8.61 34.78
N LYS A 113 -5.74 9.86 34.81
CA LYS A 113 -6.12 10.87 33.81
C LYS A 113 -5.78 10.42 32.39
N ALA A 114 -4.54 10.01 32.12
CA ALA A 114 -4.08 9.61 30.79
C ALA A 114 -4.82 8.38 30.27
N VAL A 115 -5.09 7.39 31.15
CA VAL A 115 -5.86 6.18 30.76
C VAL A 115 -7.29 6.52 30.40
N HIS A 116 -7.99 7.34 31.18
CA HIS A 116 -9.37 7.73 30.88
C HIS A 116 -9.46 8.60 29.62
N GLU A 117 -8.53 9.54 29.41
CA GLU A 117 -8.46 10.34 28.19
C GLU A 117 -8.26 9.46 26.96
N ALA A 118 -7.31 8.52 26.98
CA ALA A 118 -7.08 7.59 25.87
C ALA A 118 -8.26 6.62 25.68
N ALA A 119 -8.86 6.13 26.75
CA ALA A 119 -10.04 5.26 26.69
C ALA A 119 -11.26 5.97 26.06
N LYS A 120 -11.44 7.23 26.38
CA LYS A 120 -12.50 8.09 25.81
C LYS A 120 -12.25 8.37 24.32
N ILE A 121 -11.00 8.61 23.92
CA ILE A 121 -10.61 8.78 22.51
C ILE A 121 -10.99 7.54 21.68
N LEU A 122 -10.83 6.35 22.26
CA LEU A 122 -11.00 5.06 21.61
C LEU A 122 -12.39 4.43 21.84
N ASP A 123 -13.28 5.12 22.58
CA ASP A 123 -14.61 4.62 22.95
C ASP A 123 -14.57 3.25 23.66
N ILE A 124 -13.64 3.09 24.61
CA ILE A 124 -13.46 1.87 25.42
C ILE A 124 -13.52 2.12 26.93
N GLU A 125 -13.96 3.31 27.37
CA GLU A 125 -14.03 3.66 28.80
C GLU A 125 -14.89 2.68 29.58
N HIS A 126 -16.01 2.22 29.00
CA HIS A 126 -16.91 1.21 29.56
C HIS A 126 -16.32 -0.22 29.67
N LEU A 127 -15.12 -0.42 29.15
CA LEU A 127 -14.40 -1.71 29.14
C LEU A 127 -13.22 -1.76 30.12
N LEU A 128 -12.89 -0.67 30.80
CA LEU A 128 -11.66 -0.53 31.60
C LEU A 128 -11.44 -1.64 32.63
N ASP A 129 -12.53 -2.13 33.24
CA ASP A 129 -12.48 -3.19 34.25
C ASP A 129 -12.44 -4.61 33.65
N ARG A 130 -12.70 -4.75 32.34
CA ARG A 130 -12.71 -6.05 31.69
C ARG A 130 -11.30 -6.58 31.43
N LYS A 131 -11.21 -7.90 31.27
CA LYS A 131 -9.96 -8.58 30.85
C LYS A 131 -9.99 -8.85 29.33
N PRO A 132 -8.82 -8.98 28.66
CA PRO A 132 -8.74 -9.24 27.24
C PRO A 132 -9.56 -10.41 26.71
N LYS A 133 -9.74 -11.47 27.54
CA LYS A 133 -10.58 -12.64 27.20
C LYS A 133 -12.06 -12.30 26.95
N ALA A 134 -12.56 -11.24 27.59
CA ALA A 134 -13.96 -10.80 27.46
C ALA A 134 -14.17 -9.73 26.37
N LEU A 135 -13.19 -9.53 25.48
CA LEU A 135 -13.23 -8.50 24.45
C LEU A 135 -13.31 -9.12 23.04
N SER A 136 -14.00 -8.41 22.13
CA SER A 136 -13.94 -8.70 20.69
C SER A 136 -12.56 -8.38 20.09
N GLY A 137 -12.28 -8.82 18.86
CA GLY A 137 -11.04 -8.52 18.15
C GLY A 137 -10.75 -7.01 18.07
N GLY A 138 -11.73 -6.22 17.61
CA GLY A 138 -11.60 -4.76 17.53
C GLY A 138 -11.46 -4.07 18.89
N GLN A 139 -12.13 -4.57 19.93
CA GLN A 139 -11.92 -4.06 21.29
C GLN A 139 -10.51 -4.33 21.79
N ARG A 140 -9.96 -5.53 21.57
CA ARG A 140 -8.56 -5.83 21.91
C ARG A 140 -7.58 -4.91 21.16
N GLN A 141 -7.83 -4.64 19.90
CA GLN A 141 -7.02 -3.72 19.11
C GLN A 141 -7.08 -2.30 19.68
N ARG A 142 -8.27 -1.76 19.97
CA ARG A 142 -8.40 -0.43 20.62
C ARG A 142 -7.67 -0.37 21.94
N VAL A 143 -7.67 -1.43 22.73
CA VAL A 143 -6.88 -1.50 23.98
C VAL A 143 -5.37 -1.46 23.69
N ALA A 144 -4.89 -2.17 22.67
CA ALA A 144 -3.48 -2.13 22.27
C ALA A 144 -3.06 -0.73 21.79
N MET A 145 -3.93 -0.05 21.04
CA MET A 145 -3.73 1.35 20.65
C MET A 145 -3.75 2.28 21.87
N GLY A 146 -4.68 2.08 22.82
CA GLY A 146 -4.75 2.85 24.06
C GLY A 146 -3.47 2.71 24.88
N ARG A 147 -2.92 1.49 25.00
CA ARG A 147 -1.63 1.24 25.67
C ARG A 147 -0.47 2.01 25.02
N ALA A 148 -0.54 2.24 23.71
CA ALA A 148 0.45 3.02 22.99
C ALA A 148 0.22 4.53 23.19
N ILE A 149 -1.03 5.00 23.08
CA ILE A 149 -1.41 6.43 23.18
C ILE A 149 -1.05 7.03 24.55
N VAL A 150 -1.34 6.33 25.66
CA VAL A 150 -1.09 6.84 27.02
C VAL A 150 0.36 7.23 27.28
N ARG A 151 1.29 6.78 26.45
CA ARG A 151 2.72 7.10 26.55
C ARG A 151 3.10 8.39 25.85
N GLU A 152 2.19 8.97 25.07
CA GLU A 152 2.43 10.16 24.23
C GLU A 152 3.72 10.03 23.40
N PRO A 153 3.88 8.95 22.61
CA PRO A 153 5.13 8.70 21.90
C PRO A 153 5.34 9.72 20.79
N LYS A 154 6.61 9.96 20.43
CA LYS A 154 6.95 10.79 19.28
C LYS A 154 6.58 10.12 17.95
N VAL A 155 6.67 8.79 17.91
CA VAL A 155 6.39 7.97 16.71
C VAL A 155 5.56 6.75 17.08
N PHE A 156 4.51 6.48 16.32
CA PHE A 156 3.73 5.25 16.38
C PHE A 156 4.20 4.26 15.33
N LEU A 157 4.46 3.04 15.74
CA LEU A 157 4.77 1.92 14.85
C LEU A 157 3.63 0.90 14.90
N MET A 158 3.13 0.47 13.75
CA MET A 158 2.01 -0.48 13.66
C MET A 158 2.38 -1.63 12.71
N ASP A 159 2.53 -2.84 13.24
CA ASP A 159 2.86 -4.05 12.48
C ASP A 159 1.58 -4.85 12.19
N GLU A 160 1.02 -4.71 11.00
CA GLU A 160 -0.20 -5.36 10.52
C GLU A 160 -1.38 -5.35 11.52
N PRO A 161 -1.76 -4.20 12.10
CA PRO A 161 -2.67 -4.17 13.23
C PRO A 161 -4.09 -4.63 12.90
N LEU A 162 -4.51 -4.63 11.62
CA LEU A 162 -5.87 -5.00 11.17
C LEU A 162 -5.98 -6.41 10.60
N SER A 163 -4.87 -7.13 10.41
CA SER A 163 -4.83 -8.42 9.72
C SER A 163 -5.73 -9.50 10.36
N ASN A 164 -5.90 -9.47 11.68
CA ASN A 164 -6.68 -10.45 12.45
C ASN A 164 -8.16 -10.07 12.63
N LEU A 165 -8.66 -9.07 11.89
CA LEU A 165 -10.05 -8.61 11.95
C LEU A 165 -10.86 -9.09 10.74
N ASP A 166 -12.17 -9.31 10.97
CA ASP A 166 -13.12 -9.52 9.88
C ASP A 166 -13.27 -8.26 9.00
N ALA A 167 -13.77 -8.43 7.76
CA ALA A 167 -13.86 -7.36 6.77
C ALA A 167 -14.65 -6.13 7.27
N LYS A 168 -15.80 -6.35 7.93
CA LYS A 168 -16.64 -5.24 8.43
C LYS A 168 -15.92 -4.43 9.51
N LEU A 169 -15.29 -5.14 10.45
CA LEU A 169 -14.56 -4.51 11.55
C LEU A 169 -13.29 -3.81 11.04
N ARG A 170 -12.62 -4.37 10.03
CA ARG A 170 -11.45 -3.74 9.38
C ARG A 170 -11.81 -2.38 8.78
N VAL A 171 -12.95 -2.26 8.07
CA VAL A 171 -13.43 -0.98 7.55
C VAL A 171 -13.65 0.04 8.67
N GLN A 172 -14.31 -0.36 9.76
CA GLN A 172 -14.55 0.53 10.91
C GLN A 172 -13.22 0.99 11.54
N MET A 173 -12.29 0.06 11.73
CA MET A 173 -11.01 0.39 12.37
C MET A 173 -10.10 1.27 11.52
N ARG A 174 -10.16 1.16 10.17
CA ARG A 174 -9.48 2.13 9.29
C ARG A 174 -9.96 3.55 9.55
N VAL A 175 -11.26 3.75 9.60
CA VAL A 175 -11.83 5.09 9.90
C VAL A 175 -11.36 5.59 11.27
N GLU A 176 -11.32 4.72 12.28
CA GLU A 176 -10.87 5.10 13.63
C GLU A 176 -9.36 5.45 13.67
N ILE A 177 -8.51 4.72 12.94
CA ILE A 177 -7.07 5.03 12.83
C ILE A 177 -6.88 6.38 12.13
N SER A 178 -7.61 6.66 11.05
CA SER A 178 -7.55 7.95 10.36
C SER A 178 -7.95 9.12 11.29
N LYS A 179 -9.07 8.98 12.02
CA LYS A 179 -9.49 9.97 13.03
C LYS A 179 -8.45 10.15 14.13
N LEU A 180 -7.84 9.04 14.57
CA LEU A 180 -6.80 9.06 15.59
C LEU A 180 -5.58 9.86 15.14
N HIS A 181 -5.10 9.61 13.92
CA HIS A 181 -3.98 10.38 13.34
C HIS A 181 -4.31 11.88 13.27
N GLN A 182 -5.50 12.24 12.77
CA GLN A 182 -5.94 13.65 12.72
C GLN A 182 -5.97 14.32 14.10
N ARG A 183 -6.34 13.57 15.14
CA ARG A 183 -6.43 14.08 16.51
C ARG A 183 -5.08 14.18 17.20
N LEU A 184 -4.26 13.13 17.07
CA LEU A 184 -2.97 13.05 17.76
C LEU A 184 -1.87 13.86 17.07
N GLN A 185 -1.97 14.05 15.75
CA GLN A 185 -0.95 14.72 14.96
C GLN A 185 0.46 14.14 15.22
N THR A 186 0.56 12.82 15.27
CA THR A 186 1.80 12.09 15.59
C THR A 186 2.30 11.38 14.33
N THR A 187 3.60 11.27 14.16
CA THR A 187 4.19 10.49 13.06
C THR A 187 3.83 9.01 13.21
N ILE A 188 3.29 8.40 12.15
CA ILE A 188 2.87 7.00 12.12
C ILE A 188 3.62 6.26 11.02
N ILE A 189 4.20 5.11 11.37
CA ILE A 189 4.73 4.14 10.41
C ILE A 189 3.91 2.86 10.56
N TYR A 190 3.29 2.46 9.48
CA TYR A 190 2.34 1.36 9.44
C TYR A 190 2.78 0.32 8.41
N VAL A 191 2.74 -0.94 8.76
CA VAL A 191 3.02 -2.06 7.87
C VAL A 191 1.72 -2.79 7.56
N THR A 192 1.47 -3.05 6.30
CA THR A 192 0.35 -3.88 5.84
C THR A 192 0.68 -4.62 4.55
N HIS A 193 -0.09 -5.65 4.27
CA HIS A 193 -0.16 -6.30 2.96
C HIS A 193 -1.48 -5.97 2.23
N ASP A 194 -2.38 -5.23 2.86
CA ASP A 194 -3.68 -4.82 2.31
C ASP A 194 -3.53 -3.47 1.59
N GLN A 195 -3.71 -3.49 0.26
CA GLN A 195 -3.60 -2.30 -0.57
C GLN A 195 -4.70 -1.26 -0.26
N THR A 196 -5.89 -1.71 0.16
CA THR A 196 -6.98 -0.79 0.51
C THR A 196 -6.63 0.01 1.76
N GLU A 197 -5.96 -0.61 2.74
CA GLU A 197 -5.42 0.11 3.91
C GLU A 197 -4.41 1.16 3.47
N ALA A 198 -3.47 0.76 2.60
CA ALA A 198 -2.44 1.66 2.11
C ALA A 198 -3.02 2.86 1.33
N MET A 199 -3.94 2.60 0.41
CA MET A 199 -4.55 3.66 -0.42
C MET A 199 -5.44 4.63 0.36
N THR A 200 -5.94 4.24 1.55
CA THR A 200 -6.97 5.03 2.28
C THR A 200 -6.48 5.74 3.54
N LEU A 201 -5.36 5.29 4.14
CA LEU A 201 -4.95 5.75 5.47
C LEU A 201 -3.82 6.78 5.46
N CYS A 202 -2.90 6.72 4.51
CA CYS A 202 -1.62 7.42 4.61
C CYS A 202 -1.48 8.65 3.72
N THR A 203 -0.44 9.42 3.98
CA THR A 203 0.02 10.53 3.14
C THR A 203 0.96 10.04 2.04
N ARG A 204 1.85 9.07 2.37
CA ARG A 204 2.74 8.40 1.40
C ARG A 204 2.80 6.89 1.66
N ILE A 205 3.03 6.16 0.59
CA ILE A 205 3.27 4.71 0.60
C ILE A 205 4.71 4.45 0.17
N VAL A 206 5.37 3.51 0.85
CA VAL A 206 6.64 2.92 0.44
C VAL A 206 6.35 1.53 -0.11
N VAL A 207 6.48 1.35 -1.40
CA VAL A 207 6.36 0.03 -2.05
C VAL A 207 7.69 -0.68 -1.98
N MET A 208 7.71 -1.89 -1.41
CA MET A 208 8.93 -2.67 -1.20
C MET A 208 8.89 -4.01 -1.95
N LYS A 209 10.02 -4.40 -2.53
CA LYS A 209 10.25 -5.73 -3.15
C LYS A 209 11.66 -6.20 -2.83
N ASP A 210 11.80 -7.44 -2.33
CA ASP A 210 13.09 -8.12 -2.11
C ASP A 210 14.14 -7.30 -1.32
N GLY A 211 13.67 -6.58 -0.31
CA GLY A 211 14.50 -5.74 0.56
C GLY A 211 14.78 -4.33 0.04
N ASN A 212 14.32 -3.98 -1.15
CA ASN A 212 14.53 -2.68 -1.78
C ASN A 212 13.25 -1.84 -1.78
N ILE A 213 13.38 -0.53 -1.73
CA ILE A 213 12.32 0.41 -2.06
C ILE A 213 12.16 0.41 -3.58
N GLN A 214 10.93 0.26 -4.06
CA GLN A 214 10.61 0.38 -5.48
C GLN A 214 10.14 1.78 -5.82
N GLN A 215 9.21 2.31 -5.03
CA GLN A 215 8.71 3.68 -5.19
C GLN A 215 8.20 4.20 -3.84
N VAL A 216 8.37 5.51 -3.62
CA VAL A 216 7.79 6.24 -2.48
C VAL A 216 7.01 7.42 -3.03
N ASP A 217 5.70 7.41 -2.84
CA ASP A 217 4.85 8.50 -3.33
C ASP A 217 3.49 8.53 -2.61
N THR A 218 2.66 9.52 -2.96
CA THR A 218 1.25 9.55 -2.55
C THR A 218 0.49 8.36 -3.13
N PRO A 219 -0.61 7.89 -2.49
CA PRO A 219 -1.44 6.82 -3.04
C PRO A 219 -1.86 7.05 -4.49
N GLN A 220 -2.29 8.28 -4.81
CA GLN A 220 -2.73 8.65 -6.16
C GLN A 220 -1.59 8.54 -7.18
N ASN A 221 -0.39 9.06 -6.87
CA ASN A 221 0.74 9.00 -7.79
C ASN A 221 1.23 7.57 -8.03
N LEU A 222 1.24 6.71 -7.01
CA LEU A 222 1.59 5.29 -7.17
C LEU A 222 0.62 4.55 -8.10
N TYR A 223 -0.64 4.96 -8.08
CA TYR A 223 -1.68 4.40 -8.93
C TYR A 223 -1.59 4.95 -10.36
N ASP A 224 -1.49 6.27 -10.51
CA ASP A 224 -1.52 6.96 -11.82
C ASP A 224 -0.16 6.97 -12.53
N LYS A 225 0.95 6.89 -11.79
CA LYS A 225 2.32 7.06 -12.31
C LYS A 225 3.27 6.04 -11.69
N PRO A 226 3.03 4.74 -11.87
CA PRO A 226 3.96 3.71 -11.40
C PRO A 226 5.29 3.85 -12.12
N CYS A 227 6.41 3.69 -11.38
CA CYS A 227 7.75 3.84 -11.96
C CYS A 227 8.23 2.57 -12.68
N ASN A 228 7.65 1.42 -12.42
CA ASN A 228 8.01 0.15 -13.05
C ASN A 228 6.84 -0.85 -13.09
N LEU A 229 7.04 -1.96 -13.81
CA LEU A 229 6.05 -3.04 -13.95
C LEU A 229 5.60 -3.61 -12.59
N PHE A 230 6.54 -3.75 -11.65
CA PHE A 230 6.19 -4.28 -10.34
C PHE A 230 5.21 -3.39 -9.60
N VAL A 231 5.47 -2.08 -9.52
CA VAL A 231 4.57 -1.13 -8.85
C VAL A 231 3.21 -1.08 -9.54
N ALA A 232 3.21 -1.05 -10.87
CA ALA A 232 1.99 -1.04 -11.70
C ALA A 232 1.09 -2.25 -11.45
N GLY A 233 1.68 -3.46 -11.42
CA GLY A 233 0.95 -4.70 -11.18
C GLY A 233 0.64 -4.95 -9.70
N PHE A 234 1.44 -4.38 -8.78
CA PHE A 234 1.20 -4.53 -7.35
C PHE A 234 0.12 -3.57 -6.84
N MET A 235 0.03 -2.35 -7.39
CA MET A 235 -0.93 -1.32 -6.95
C MET A 235 -2.18 -1.33 -7.81
N GLY A 236 -3.30 -1.72 -7.22
CA GLY A 236 -4.62 -1.80 -7.85
C GLY A 236 -5.30 -3.16 -7.65
N MET A 237 -6.63 -3.16 -7.60
CA MET A 237 -7.46 -4.36 -7.45
C MET A 237 -8.69 -4.22 -8.34
N PRO A 238 -8.75 -4.99 -9.44
CA PRO A 238 -7.76 -5.94 -9.94
C PRO A 238 -6.43 -5.29 -10.34
N PRO A 239 -5.34 -6.08 -10.53
CA PRO A 239 -4.06 -5.55 -10.99
C PRO A 239 -4.14 -5.03 -12.42
N MET A 240 -3.17 -4.21 -12.83
CA MET A 240 -3.02 -3.74 -14.20
C MET A 240 -2.85 -4.90 -15.16
N ASN A 241 -3.48 -4.85 -16.33
CA ASN A 241 -3.23 -5.79 -17.42
C ASN A 241 -1.94 -5.43 -18.12
N PHE A 242 -1.16 -6.46 -18.51
CA PHE A 242 0.08 -6.29 -19.25
C PHE A 242 0.03 -7.04 -20.58
N ILE A 243 0.42 -6.36 -21.66
CA ILE A 243 0.43 -6.90 -23.01
C ILE A 243 1.81 -6.63 -23.62
N ASP A 244 2.51 -7.66 -24.01
CA ASP A 244 3.77 -7.52 -24.76
C ASP A 244 3.50 -6.95 -26.15
N CYS A 245 4.16 -5.85 -26.47
CA CYS A 245 3.97 -5.10 -27.71
C CYS A 245 5.29 -4.78 -28.38
N LYS A 246 5.22 -4.48 -29.67
CA LYS A 246 6.31 -3.84 -30.41
C LYS A 246 5.90 -2.43 -30.82
N VAL A 247 6.77 -1.45 -30.58
CA VAL A 247 6.56 -0.07 -31.04
C VAL A 247 6.92 0.01 -32.52
N VAL A 248 5.98 0.46 -33.36
CA VAL A 248 6.19 0.56 -34.81
C VAL A 248 5.80 1.96 -35.28
N LYS A 249 6.64 2.56 -36.14
CA LYS A 249 6.31 3.81 -36.78
C LYS A 249 5.61 3.55 -38.13
N SER A 250 4.41 4.10 -38.31
CA SER A 250 3.62 3.99 -39.51
C SER A 250 3.27 5.39 -40.04
N GLY A 251 4.06 5.91 -40.99
CA GLY A 251 3.92 7.28 -41.46
C GLY A 251 4.19 8.32 -40.36
N ALA A 252 3.15 9.09 -40.04
CA ALA A 252 3.22 10.06 -38.92
C ALA A 252 2.85 9.45 -37.57
N ASP A 253 2.19 8.29 -37.56
CA ASP A 253 1.66 7.67 -36.35
C ASP A 253 2.66 6.68 -35.73
N VAL A 254 2.56 6.50 -34.40
CA VAL A 254 3.24 5.44 -33.66
C VAL A 254 2.17 4.43 -33.21
N LEU A 255 2.44 3.17 -33.47
CA LEU A 255 1.54 2.06 -33.17
C LEU A 255 2.21 1.11 -32.16
N LEU A 256 1.39 0.53 -31.27
CA LEU A 256 1.75 -0.65 -30.49
C LEU A 256 1.15 -1.87 -31.16
N MET A 257 2.02 -2.78 -31.63
CA MET A 257 1.65 -4.02 -32.30
C MET A 257 1.72 -5.18 -31.31
N PHE A 258 0.65 -5.96 -31.18
CA PHE A 258 0.61 -7.17 -30.36
C PHE A 258 -0.29 -8.21 -31.01
N GLY A 259 0.23 -9.43 -31.19
CA GLY A 259 -0.45 -10.49 -31.90
C GLY A 259 -0.96 -10.04 -33.29
N SER A 260 -2.26 -10.14 -33.51
CA SER A 260 -2.94 -9.68 -34.73
C SER A 260 -3.49 -8.25 -34.65
N HIS A 261 -3.28 -7.58 -33.51
CA HIS A 261 -3.87 -6.27 -33.23
C HIS A 261 -2.84 -5.14 -33.25
N SER A 262 -3.34 -3.92 -33.44
CA SER A 262 -2.56 -2.70 -33.30
C SER A 262 -3.41 -1.59 -32.71
N ILE A 263 -2.82 -0.79 -31.85
CA ILE A 263 -3.46 0.42 -31.31
C ILE A 263 -2.56 1.64 -31.57
N LYS A 264 -3.20 2.78 -31.87
CA LYS A 264 -2.48 4.03 -32.09
C LYS A 264 -2.11 4.65 -30.75
N VAL A 265 -0.82 5.01 -30.58
CA VAL A 265 -0.36 5.74 -29.39
C VAL A 265 -0.77 7.20 -29.52
N PRO A 266 -1.37 7.83 -28.48
CA PRO A 266 -1.65 9.27 -28.48
C PRO A 266 -0.41 10.11 -28.76
N ASP A 267 -0.56 11.20 -29.50
CA ASP A 267 0.56 12.00 -30.02
C ASP A 267 1.55 12.42 -28.92
N SER A 268 1.06 12.86 -27.75
CA SER A 268 1.91 13.26 -26.61
C SER A 268 2.77 12.13 -26.06
N LYS A 269 2.25 10.90 -26.05
CA LYS A 269 2.97 9.69 -25.63
C LYS A 269 3.90 9.21 -26.76
N ALA A 270 3.49 9.32 -28.01
CA ALA A 270 4.26 8.97 -29.20
C ALA A 270 5.54 9.83 -29.32
N GLU A 271 5.44 11.14 -29.09
CA GLU A 271 6.60 12.05 -29.08
C GLU A 271 7.63 11.60 -28.05
N ARG A 272 7.19 11.18 -26.87
CA ARG A 272 8.07 10.69 -25.81
C ARG A 272 8.75 9.37 -26.16
N LEU A 273 8.03 8.43 -26.80
CA LEU A 273 8.61 7.16 -27.29
C LEU A 273 9.68 7.42 -28.36
N ILE A 274 9.44 8.37 -29.26
CA ILE A 274 10.42 8.77 -30.28
C ILE A 274 11.66 9.38 -29.61
N ALA A 275 11.48 10.28 -28.63
CA ALA A 275 12.57 10.92 -27.93
C ALA A 275 13.43 9.91 -27.12
N LEU A 276 12.84 8.80 -26.65
CA LEU A 276 13.52 7.71 -25.95
C LEU A 276 14.10 6.64 -26.88
N ASP A 277 14.07 6.86 -28.20
CA ASP A 277 14.52 5.90 -29.22
C ASP A 277 13.88 4.50 -29.04
N ALA A 278 12.58 4.48 -28.74
CA ALA A 278 11.83 3.27 -28.47
C ALA A 278 11.19 2.64 -29.73
N ILE A 279 11.34 3.25 -30.91
CA ILE A 279 10.84 2.71 -32.18
C ILE A 279 11.53 1.37 -32.47
N ASP A 280 10.76 0.40 -32.95
CA ASP A 280 11.14 -1.00 -33.20
C ASP A 280 11.56 -1.83 -31.98
N LYS A 281 11.48 -1.28 -30.74
CA LYS A 281 11.72 -2.01 -29.50
C LYS A 281 10.50 -2.79 -29.04
N GLU A 282 10.75 -3.85 -28.32
CA GLU A 282 9.74 -4.55 -27.54
C GLU A 282 9.48 -3.79 -26.23
N VAL A 283 8.20 -3.61 -25.92
CA VAL A 283 7.71 -2.89 -24.74
C VAL A 283 6.56 -3.67 -24.11
N VAL A 284 6.17 -3.31 -22.90
CA VAL A 284 4.97 -3.82 -22.25
C VAL A 284 3.95 -2.69 -22.13
N LEU A 285 2.80 -2.89 -22.76
CA LEU A 285 1.63 -2.04 -22.58
C LEU A 285 0.94 -2.41 -21.28
N GLY A 286 0.78 -1.45 -20.39
CA GLY A 286 -0.05 -1.55 -19.18
C GLY A 286 -1.37 -0.80 -19.36
N ILE A 287 -2.49 -1.45 -19.01
CA ILE A 287 -3.81 -0.81 -18.95
C ILE A 287 -4.59 -1.32 -17.76
N ARG A 288 -5.20 -0.40 -17.02
CA ARG A 288 -5.99 -0.78 -15.86
C ARG A 288 -7.34 -1.37 -16.27
N PRO A 289 -7.90 -2.30 -15.47
CA PRO A 289 -9.19 -2.93 -15.75
C PRO A 289 -10.35 -1.94 -15.95
N GLU A 290 -10.36 -0.83 -15.22
CA GLU A 290 -11.37 0.23 -15.35
C GLU A 290 -11.23 1.14 -16.56
N ASP A 291 -10.09 1.09 -17.24
CA ASP A 291 -9.81 1.87 -18.45
C ASP A 291 -10.08 1.03 -19.73
N ILE A 292 -10.73 -0.13 -19.56
CA ILE A 292 -11.23 -0.97 -20.65
C ILE A 292 -12.76 -0.93 -20.62
N HIS A 293 -13.35 -0.37 -21.68
CA HIS A 293 -14.77 -0.02 -21.74
C HIS A 293 -15.54 -0.91 -22.68
N ASP A 294 -16.74 -1.35 -22.27
CA ASP A 294 -17.73 -2.06 -23.09
C ASP A 294 -18.95 -1.18 -23.44
N GLU A 295 -18.95 0.10 -23.03
CA GLU A 295 -20.02 1.02 -23.32
C GLU A 295 -19.99 1.49 -24.77
N GLN A 296 -21.12 1.37 -25.46
CA GLN A 296 -21.26 1.71 -26.88
C GLN A 296 -20.79 3.14 -27.22
N LEU A 297 -21.12 4.11 -26.37
CA LEU A 297 -20.72 5.52 -26.57
C LEU A 297 -19.20 5.70 -26.56
N PHE A 298 -18.50 4.96 -25.70
CA PHE A 298 -17.04 5.02 -25.63
C PHE A 298 -16.40 4.33 -26.85
N ILE A 299 -16.94 3.17 -27.25
CA ILE A 299 -16.52 2.42 -28.43
C ILE A 299 -16.65 3.28 -29.71
N GLU A 300 -17.78 3.96 -29.90
CA GLU A 300 -18.00 4.84 -31.03
C GLU A 300 -17.10 6.08 -31.06
N SER A 301 -16.68 6.55 -29.90
CA SER A 301 -15.77 7.71 -29.78
C SER A 301 -14.30 7.37 -29.93
N SER A 302 -13.91 6.09 -29.82
CA SER A 302 -12.52 5.62 -29.78
C SER A 302 -12.27 4.44 -30.74
N PRO A 303 -12.61 4.56 -32.03
CA PRO A 303 -12.57 3.44 -33.00
C PRO A 303 -11.17 2.84 -33.22
N GLU A 304 -10.11 3.62 -32.93
CA GLU A 304 -8.72 3.20 -33.06
C GLU A 304 -8.22 2.29 -31.95
N SER A 305 -9.01 2.10 -30.89
CA SER A 305 -8.68 1.27 -29.72
C SER A 305 -9.63 0.09 -29.51
N VAL A 306 -10.51 -0.17 -30.48
CA VAL A 306 -11.53 -1.21 -30.35
C VAL A 306 -10.97 -2.59 -30.69
N ILE A 307 -11.26 -3.55 -29.82
CA ILE A 307 -10.85 -4.94 -29.95
C ILE A 307 -12.06 -5.84 -29.67
N ASP A 308 -12.27 -6.83 -30.54
CA ASP A 308 -13.28 -7.88 -30.33
C ASP A 308 -12.67 -8.98 -29.43
N ALA A 309 -13.36 -9.36 -28.37
CA ALA A 309 -12.91 -10.43 -27.51
C ALA A 309 -14.06 -11.31 -27.02
N ARG A 310 -13.79 -12.60 -26.85
CA ARG A 310 -14.74 -13.56 -26.33
C ARG A 310 -14.62 -13.65 -24.81
N ILE A 311 -15.76 -13.44 -24.12
CA ILE A 311 -15.82 -13.51 -22.65
C ILE A 311 -15.66 -14.96 -22.20
N ASN A 312 -14.69 -15.18 -21.32
CA ASN A 312 -14.43 -16.48 -20.69
C ASN A 312 -15.19 -16.59 -19.36
N ILE A 313 -15.07 -15.59 -18.49
CA ILE A 313 -15.66 -15.57 -17.15
C ILE A 313 -16.32 -14.22 -16.89
N TYR A 314 -17.43 -14.27 -16.16
CA TYR A 314 -18.19 -13.11 -15.68
C TYR A 314 -18.29 -13.20 -14.17
N GLU A 315 -17.79 -12.19 -13.45
CA GLU A 315 -17.81 -12.12 -11.99
C GLU A 315 -18.56 -10.87 -11.54
N MET A 316 -19.73 -11.05 -10.91
CA MET A 316 -20.55 -9.95 -10.42
C MET A 316 -20.23 -9.61 -8.97
N LEU A 317 -19.77 -8.37 -8.73
CA LEU A 317 -19.40 -7.86 -7.41
C LEU A 317 -20.41 -6.85 -6.84
N GLY A 318 -21.64 -6.86 -7.36
CA GLY A 318 -22.71 -5.96 -6.94
C GLY A 318 -22.78 -4.69 -7.78
N ALA A 319 -21.98 -3.69 -7.48
CA ALA A 319 -21.99 -2.41 -8.22
C ALA A 319 -21.17 -2.45 -9.52
N GLU A 320 -20.30 -3.42 -9.67
CA GLU A 320 -19.37 -3.59 -10.78
C GLU A 320 -19.26 -5.06 -11.17
N VAL A 321 -18.75 -5.30 -12.38
CA VAL A 321 -18.54 -6.64 -12.96
C VAL A 321 -17.11 -6.73 -13.45
N TYR A 322 -16.46 -7.87 -13.17
CA TYR A 322 -15.20 -8.21 -13.82
C TYR A 322 -15.49 -9.18 -14.96
N LEU A 323 -15.01 -8.80 -16.16
CA LEU A 323 -15.04 -9.63 -17.36
C LEU A 323 -13.63 -10.12 -17.63
N TYR A 324 -13.47 -11.43 -17.70
CA TYR A 324 -12.19 -12.06 -18.03
C TYR A 324 -12.26 -12.61 -19.44
N PHE A 325 -11.30 -12.24 -20.27
CA PHE A 325 -11.20 -12.67 -21.65
C PHE A 325 -9.76 -12.74 -22.10
N THR A 326 -9.51 -13.33 -23.27
CA THR A 326 -8.16 -13.49 -23.82
C THR A 326 -8.10 -12.76 -25.14
N ILE A 327 -7.06 -11.94 -25.34
CA ILE A 327 -6.71 -11.34 -26.61
C ILE A 327 -5.44 -12.05 -27.09
N ASP A 328 -5.52 -12.81 -28.17
CA ASP A 328 -4.46 -13.73 -28.64
C ASP A 328 -3.98 -14.66 -27.50
N GLN A 329 -2.85 -14.33 -26.85
CA GLN A 329 -2.26 -15.10 -25.77
C GLN A 329 -2.30 -14.38 -24.41
N PHE A 330 -2.87 -13.17 -24.35
CA PHE A 330 -2.88 -12.34 -23.14
C PHE A 330 -4.23 -12.46 -22.42
N ASP A 331 -4.17 -12.82 -21.15
CA ASP A 331 -5.34 -12.79 -20.27
C ASP A 331 -5.62 -11.37 -19.80
N ILE A 332 -6.82 -10.89 -20.09
CA ILE A 332 -7.24 -9.52 -19.81
C ILE A 332 -8.44 -9.53 -18.86
N THR A 333 -8.43 -8.61 -17.94
CA THR A 333 -9.54 -8.31 -17.02
C THR A 333 -10.06 -6.91 -17.32
N ALA A 334 -11.35 -6.77 -17.60
CA ALA A 334 -12.03 -5.48 -17.64
C ALA A 334 -12.94 -5.32 -16.43
N ARG A 335 -12.97 -4.13 -15.84
CA ARG A 335 -13.90 -3.74 -14.78
C ARG A 335 -14.96 -2.83 -15.36
N VAL A 336 -16.16 -3.37 -15.54
CA VAL A 336 -17.25 -2.68 -16.21
C VAL A 336 -18.45 -2.45 -15.28
N ASN A 337 -19.38 -1.64 -15.74
CA ASN A 337 -20.61 -1.36 -14.99
C ASN A 337 -21.48 -2.63 -14.84
N ALA A 338 -22.18 -2.77 -13.71
CA ALA A 338 -23.10 -3.90 -13.46
C ALA A 338 -24.28 -3.99 -14.46
N ARG A 339 -24.50 -2.96 -15.29
CA ARG A 339 -25.51 -2.95 -16.34
C ARG A 339 -25.05 -3.61 -17.63
N THR A 340 -23.80 -4.08 -17.71
CA THR A 340 -23.30 -4.80 -18.90
C THR A 340 -24.21 -5.98 -19.26
N THR A 341 -24.45 -6.15 -20.55
CA THR A 341 -25.19 -7.31 -21.10
C THR A 341 -24.29 -8.47 -21.49
N ALA A 342 -22.96 -8.28 -21.43
CA ALA A 342 -21.97 -9.30 -21.75
C ALA A 342 -22.10 -10.54 -20.87
N ARG A 343 -22.01 -11.73 -21.49
CA ARG A 343 -22.08 -13.02 -20.78
C ARG A 343 -20.98 -13.95 -21.28
N PRO A 344 -20.60 -14.97 -20.49
CA PRO A 344 -19.62 -15.98 -20.91
C PRO A 344 -20.03 -16.62 -22.25
N GLY A 345 -19.12 -16.64 -23.20
CA GLY A 345 -19.31 -17.14 -24.55
C GLY A 345 -19.67 -16.07 -25.59
N ASP A 346 -20.13 -14.89 -25.18
CA ASP A 346 -20.37 -13.78 -26.08
C ASP A 346 -19.06 -13.21 -26.64
N THR A 347 -19.09 -12.73 -27.88
CA THR A 347 -18.04 -11.87 -28.43
C THR A 347 -18.48 -10.42 -28.26
N VAL A 348 -17.69 -9.63 -27.55
CA VAL A 348 -17.99 -8.25 -27.18
C VAL A 348 -16.86 -7.34 -27.66
N GLN A 349 -17.22 -6.13 -28.07
CA GLN A 349 -16.27 -5.08 -28.40
C GLN A 349 -15.83 -4.39 -27.11
N PHE A 350 -14.53 -4.21 -26.98
CA PHE A 350 -13.92 -3.40 -25.92
C PHE A 350 -13.12 -2.27 -26.55
N ALA A 351 -13.17 -1.09 -25.96
CA ALA A 351 -12.30 0.02 -26.31
C ALA A 351 -11.36 0.35 -25.14
N PHE A 352 -10.08 0.52 -25.42
CA PHE A 352 -9.06 0.93 -24.46
C PHE A 352 -9.02 2.44 -24.36
N ASP A 353 -9.02 3.01 -23.16
CA ASP A 353 -8.71 4.42 -22.96
C ASP A 353 -7.21 4.66 -23.16
N LEU A 354 -6.86 5.07 -24.38
CA LEU A 354 -5.46 5.30 -24.76
C LEU A 354 -4.80 6.46 -24.00
N SER A 355 -5.57 7.34 -23.39
CA SER A 355 -5.03 8.41 -22.54
C SER A 355 -4.45 7.86 -21.22
N LYS A 356 -4.92 6.67 -20.80
CA LYS A 356 -4.60 6.00 -19.53
C LYS A 356 -3.60 4.84 -19.65
N ILE A 357 -3.16 4.52 -20.86
CA ILE A 357 -2.17 3.46 -21.04
C ILE A 357 -0.81 3.85 -20.46
N HIS A 358 -0.09 2.84 -20.00
CA HIS A 358 1.30 2.94 -19.55
C HIS A 358 2.19 2.11 -20.48
N ILE A 359 3.40 2.55 -20.74
CA ILE A 359 4.33 1.82 -21.61
C ILE A 359 5.64 1.64 -20.84
N PHE A 360 6.02 0.39 -20.64
CA PHE A 360 7.23 0.01 -19.92
C PHE A 360 8.26 -0.59 -20.88
N ASP A 361 9.52 -0.36 -20.60
CA ASP A 361 10.61 -1.09 -21.27
C ASP A 361 10.58 -2.56 -20.84
N LYS A 362 10.65 -3.48 -21.82
CA LYS A 362 10.50 -4.91 -21.54
C LYS A 362 11.72 -5.51 -20.83
N GLU A 363 12.92 -4.97 -21.05
CA GLU A 363 14.15 -5.50 -20.47
C GLU A 363 14.42 -4.94 -19.07
N THR A 364 14.23 -3.64 -18.88
CA THR A 364 14.50 -2.96 -17.61
C THR A 364 13.30 -2.96 -16.67
N GLU A 365 12.09 -3.25 -17.16
CA GLU A 365 10.80 -3.11 -16.47
C GLU A 365 10.45 -1.67 -16.06
N GLU A 366 11.26 -0.69 -16.40
CA GLU A 366 11.08 0.72 -16.05
C GLU A 366 10.04 1.40 -16.95
N ILE A 367 9.38 2.43 -16.41
CA ILE A 367 8.38 3.20 -17.16
C ILE A 367 9.05 4.05 -18.27
N LEU A 368 8.54 3.94 -19.48
CA LEU A 368 8.87 4.83 -20.59
C LEU A 368 7.87 5.99 -20.65
N VAL A 369 6.58 5.65 -20.54
CA VAL A 369 5.48 6.63 -20.67
C VAL A 369 4.34 6.25 -19.71
N ASN A 370 3.90 7.21 -18.90
CA ASN A 370 2.68 7.16 -18.09
C ASN A 370 1.55 7.91 -18.80
#